data_6996c29cb7a49c5c807a5212d4b494bc
#
_entry.id   6996c29cb7a49c5c807a5212d4b494bc
#
_cell.length_a   1.000
_cell.length_b   1.000
_cell.length_c   1.000
_cell.angle_alpha   90.00
_cell.angle_beta   90.00
_cell.angle_gamma   90.00
#
_symmetry.space_group_name_H-M   'P 1'
#
loop_
_entity.id
_entity.type
_entity.pdbx_description
1 polymer ?
#
loop_
_entity_poly.entity_id
_entity_poly.type
_entity_poly.pdbx_seq_one_letter_code
_entity_poly.pdbx_strand_id
1 'polypeptide(L)'
;GIIPIINIDTKQASSGVGAVLLRVIELLKESDSVDEFVSRIDEVIKNTYSYFCVPDLNYLYRGGRIGRAQSLLGSVLRIIPVVGLFGDETDSGFLPVGKGRTYQAANKIIINHIKQKMVLKKVAKIELINILHFENSDADELKDLEKQINDNLTYRRLVHGHARFVEAVHGGPGTWGGSFVLK
;
A
#
# COMPACT_ATOMS: atom_id res chain seq x y z
N GLY A 1 10.61 35.30 -11.98
CA GLY A 1 9.55 34.47 -12.57
C GLY A 1 8.74 33.77 -11.44
N ILE A 2 7.47 33.56 -11.67
CA ILE A 2 6.63 32.78 -10.71
C ILE A 2 6.95 31.29 -10.94
N ILE A 3 7.39 30.61 -9.88
CA ILE A 3 7.58 29.16 -9.92
C ILE A 3 6.21 28.52 -9.77
N PRO A 4 5.73 27.72 -10.74
CA PRO A 4 4.45 27.04 -10.62
C PRO A 4 4.50 25.99 -9.52
N ILE A 5 3.43 25.91 -8.71
CA ILE A 5 3.23 24.87 -7.70
C ILE A 5 2.10 23.98 -8.20
N ILE A 6 2.38 22.67 -8.34
CA ILE A 6 1.42 21.66 -8.73
C ILE A 6 1.15 20.77 -7.51
N ASN A 7 -0.07 20.77 -7.03
CA ASN A 7 -0.49 19.89 -5.93
C ASN A 7 -1.07 18.59 -6.49
N ILE A 8 -0.54 17.45 -6.06
CA ILE A 8 -0.94 16.12 -6.55
C ILE A 8 -1.43 15.29 -5.37
N ASP A 9 -2.68 14.85 -5.43
CA ASP A 9 -3.22 13.87 -4.49
C ASP A 9 -2.78 12.46 -4.90
N THR A 10 -1.96 11.82 -4.09
CA THR A 10 -1.48 10.46 -4.33
C THR A 10 -2.53 9.38 -4.06
N LYS A 11 -3.65 9.71 -3.40
CA LYS A 11 -4.66 8.76 -2.90
C LYS A 11 -4.08 7.63 -2.04
N GLN A 12 -2.90 7.86 -1.50
CA GLN A 12 -2.15 6.87 -0.73
C GLN A 12 -1.82 7.40 0.67
N ALA A 13 -1.40 6.49 1.53
CA ALA A 13 -0.83 6.80 2.84
C ALA A 13 0.46 6.01 3.06
N SER A 14 1.32 6.47 3.97
CA SER A 14 2.49 5.75 4.46
C SER A 14 3.39 5.20 3.33
N SER A 15 3.62 3.88 3.32
CA SER A 15 4.44 3.21 2.28
C SER A 15 3.95 3.47 0.85
N GLY A 16 2.66 3.73 0.65
CA GLY A 16 2.10 4.06 -0.67
C GLY A 16 2.57 5.41 -1.17
N VAL A 17 2.58 6.43 -0.32
CA VAL A 17 3.16 7.75 -0.67
C VAL A 17 4.64 7.60 -1.01
N GLY A 18 5.39 6.84 -0.21
CA GLY A 18 6.80 6.55 -0.46
C GLY A 18 7.01 5.82 -1.79
N ALA A 19 6.18 4.84 -2.11
CA ALA A 19 6.26 4.11 -3.37
C ALA A 19 5.99 5.01 -4.59
N VAL A 20 4.94 5.85 -4.53
CA VAL A 20 4.66 6.85 -5.58
C VAL A 20 5.84 7.81 -5.72
N LEU A 21 6.35 8.36 -4.61
CA LEU A 21 7.47 9.31 -4.65
C LEU A 21 8.73 8.70 -5.27
N LEU A 22 9.10 7.48 -4.89
CA LEU A 22 10.27 6.80 -5.46
C LEU A 22 10.13 6.60 -6.98
N ARG A 23 8.93 6.26 -7.46
CA ARG A 23 8.70 6.12 -8.89
C ARG A 23 8.66 7.47 -9.60
N VAL A 24 8.11 8.49 -8.97
CA VAL A 24 8.09 9.88 -9.50
C VAL A 24 9.50 10.43 -9.68
N ILE A 25 10.43 10.17 -8.74
CA ILE A 25 11.84 10.57 -8.87
C ILE A 25 12.51 9.91 -10.09
N GLU A 26 12.17 8.65 -10.40
CA GLU A 26 12.66 7.99 -11.61
C GLU A 26 12.08 8.67 -12.87
N LEU A 27 10.77 8.94 -12.88
CA LEU A 27 10.07 9.59 -13.99
C LEU A 27 10.57 11.00 -14.30
N LEU A 28 11.01 11.75 -13.28
CA LEU A 28 11.57 13.09 -13.48
C LEU A 28 12.80 13.09 -14.40
N LYS A 29 13.56 11.98 -14.40
CA LYS A 29 14.73 11.79 -15.27
C LYS A 29 14.38 11.28 -16.67
N GLU A 30 13.17 10.78 -16.83
CA GLU A 30 12.69 10.11 -18.04
C GLU A 30 11.72 10.98 -18.85
N SER A 31 11.32 12.16 -18.34
CA SER A 31 10.30 13.02 -18.96
C SER A 31 10.94 14.26 -19.59
N ASP A 32 10.50 14.57 -20.80
CA ASP A 32 11.04 15.70 -21.59
C ASP A 32 10.30 17.03 -21.32
N SER A 33 9.12 16.97 -20.68
CA SER A 33 8.32 18.14 -20.35
C SER A 33 7.58 17.99 -19.01
N VAL A 34 7.14 19.13 -18.45
CA VAL A 34 6.35 19.15 -17.20
C VAL A 34 4.98 18.47 -17.40
N ASP A 35 4.34 18.71 -18.53
CA ASP A 35 3.01 18.16 -18.82
C ASP A 35 3.07 16.64 -18.97
N GLU A 36 4.07 16.14 -19.69
CA GLU A 36 4.33 14.70 -19.77
C GLU A 36 4.59 14.10 -18.39
N PHE A 37 5.47 14.74 -17.61
CA PHE A 37 5.81 14.30 -16.27
C PHE A 37 4.57 14.18 -15.37
N VAL A 38 3.71 15.22 -15.34
CA VAL A 38 2.48 15.23 -14.55
C VAL A 38 1.53 14.13 -15.00
N SER A 39 1.35 13.93 -16.32
CA SER A 39 0.50 12.85 -16.85
C SER A 39 1.00 11.47 -16.42
N ARG A 40 2.31 11.23 -16.45
CA ARG A 40 2.92 9.97 -16.02
C ARG A 40 2.79 9.74 -14.50
N ILE A 41 2.79 10.79 -13.68
CA ILE A 41 2.50 10.68 -12.24
C ILE A 41 1.08 10.14 -12.02
N ASP A 42 0.11 10.62 -12.75
CA ASP A 42 -1.28 10.18 -12.67
C ASP A 42 -1.41 8.67 -12.96
N GLU A 43 -0.66 8.17 -13.94
CA GLU A 43 -0.59 6.75 -14.24
C GLU A 43 0.02 5.94 -13.10
N VAL A 44 1.10 6.43 -12.49
CA VAL A 44 1.72 5.80 -11.31
C VAL A 44 0.73 5.70 -10.17
N ILE A 45 0.00 6.79 -9.89
CA ILE A 45 -1.00 6.82 -8.81
C ILE A 45 -2.09 5.78 -9.09
N LYS A 46 -2.69 5.76 -10.28
CA LYS A 46 -3.74 4.81 -10.68
C LYS A 46 -3.30 3.34 -10.67
N ASN A 47 -2.00 3.09 -10.71
CA ASN A 47 -1.41 1.76 -10.67
C ASN A 47 -0.72 1.44 -9.32
N THR A 48 -0.99 2.24 -8.28
CA THR A 48 -0.47 2.01 -6.93
C THR A 48 -1.54 1.40 -6.04
N TYR A 49 -1.21 0.29 -5.39
CA TYR A 49 -2.08 -0.49 -4.52
C TYR A 49 -1.36 -0.73 -3.19
N SER A 50 -1.90 -0.17 -2.11
CA SER A 50 -1.36 -0.37 -0.76
C SER A 50 -2.26 -1.28 0.05
N TYR A 51 -1.65 -2.18 0.82
CA TYR A 51 -2.33 -3.14 1.70
C TYR A 51 -1.72 -3.07 3.09
N PHE A 52 -2.59 -3.13 4.09
CA PHE A 52 -2.20 -3.12 5.49
C PHE A 52 -2.97 -4.21 6.25
N CYS A 53 -2.24 -4.98 7.03
CA CYS A 53 -2.79 -5.85 8.06
C CYS A 53 -2.87 -5.04 9.35
N VAL A 54 -4.07 -4.82 9.85
CA VAL A 54 -4.34 -3.98 11.01
C VAL A 54 -5.02 -4.83 12.09
N PRO A 55 -4.27 -5.35 13.09
CA PRO A 55 -4.83 -6.27 14.09
C PRO A 55 -5.97 -5.67 14.91
N ASP A 56 -5.94 -4.36 15.16
CA ASP A 56 -7.01 -3.65 15.87
C ASP A 56 -7.49 -2.42 15.08
N LEU A 57 -8.62 -2.58 14.40
CA LEU A 57 -9.26 -1.51 13.62
C LEU A 57 -9.73 -0.31 14.45
N ASN A 58 -9.80 -0.43 15.79
CA ASN A 58 -10.18 0.71 16.64
C ASN A 58 -9.19 1.87 16.54
N TYR A 59 -7.92 1.61 16.22
CA TYR A 59 -6.94 2.67 15.96
C TYR A 59 -7.33 3.50 14.73
N LEU A 60 -7.68 2.86 13.61
CA LEU A 60 -8.18 3.54 12.40
C LEU A 60 -9.51 4.26 12.68
N TYR A 61 -10.41 3.63 13.46
CA TYR A 61 -11.71 4.21 13.79
C TYR A 61 -11.58 5.48 14.63
N ARG A 62 -10.85 5.41 15.75
CA ARG A 62 -10.62 6.55 16.63
C ARG A 62 -9.84 7.67 15.95
N GLY A 63 -8.94 7.32 15.05
CA GLY A 63 -8.20 8.27 14.23
C GLY A 63 -9.00 8.90 13.09
N GLY A 64 -10.25 8.48 12.86
CA GLY A 64 -11.09 8.96 11.75
C GLY A 64 -10.59 8.53 10.36
N ARG A 65 -9.76 7.47 10.27
CA ARG A 65 -9.18 7.00 9.00
C ARG A 65 -9.75 5.65 8.54
N ILE A 66 -10.72 5.10 9.25
CA ILE A 66 -11.24 3.74 8.96
C ILE A 66 -11.90 3.60 7.58
N GLY A 67 -12.49 4.68 7.04
CA GLY A 67 -13.14 4.64 5.74
C GLY A 67 -14.19 3.52 5.62
N ARG A 68 -14.29 2.90 4.45
CA ARG A 68 -15.21 1.78 4.18
C ARG A 68 -14.81 0.48 4.91
N ALA A 69 -13.58 0.39 5.44
CA ALA A 69 -13.15 -0.72 6.27
C ALA A 69 -13.93 -0.80 7.61
N GLN A 70 -14.76 0.19 7.94
CA GLN A 70 -15.70 0.14 9.07
C GLN A 70 -16.61 -1.10 9.02
N SER A 71 -16.92 -1.62 7.86
CA SER A 71 -17.68 -2.86 7.69
C SER A 71 -16.99 -4.10 8.29
N LEU A 72 -15.71 -4.01 8.60
CA LEU A 72 -14.96 -5.07 9.27
C LEU A 72 -14.98 -4.98 10.80
N LEU A 73 -15.47 -3.86 11.38
CA LEU A 73 -15.64 -3.71 12.82
C LEU A 73 -16.68 -4.73 13.36
N GLY A 74 -16.46 -5.17 14.58
CA GLY A 74 -17.36 -6.13 15.23
C GLY A 74 -17.28 -7.55 14.67
N SER A 75 -16.40 -7.83 13.74
CA SER A 75 -16.16 -9.19 13.29
C SER A 75 -15.39 -10.00 14.34
N VAL A 76 -15.69 -11.30 14.38
CA VAL A 76 -15.27 -12.33 15.36
C VAL A 76 -13.87 -12.12 15.93
N LEU A 77 -13.73 -12.35 17.24
CA LEU A 77 -12.45 -12.42 17.97
C LEU A 77 -11.40 -13.27 17.23
N ARG A 78 -10.15 -12.79 17.23
CA ARG A 78 -8.97 -13.43 16.61
C ARG A 78 -8.96 -13.47 15.09
N ILE A 79 -9.26 -12.34 14.46
CA ILE A 79 -9.02 -12.14 13.04
C ILE A 79 -8.03 -10.99 12.83
N ILE A 80 -7.34 -11.04 11.72
CA ILE A 80 -6.45 -9.98 11.23
C ILE A 80 -7.12 -9.37 9.99
N PRO A 81 -7.70 -8.19 10.12
CA PRO A 81 -8.24 -7.46 8.98
C PRO A 81 -7.15 -7.06 7.99
N VAL A 82 -7.44 -7.20 6.71
CA VAL A 82 -6.63 -6.67 5.61
C VAL A 82 -7.42 -5.53 4.98
N VAL A 83 -6.82 -4.36 4.96
CA VAL A 83 -7.40 -3.14 4.36
C VAL A 83 -6.50 -2.62 3.25
N GLY A 84 -7.04 -1.87 2.31
CA GLY A 84 -6.29 -1.34 1.17
C GLY A 84 -6.60 0.11 0.86
N LEU A 85 -5.63 0.77 0.20
CA LEU A 85 -5.78 2.05 -0.49
C LEU A 85 -5.38 1.83 -1.94
N PHE A 86 -6.26 2.15 -2.87
CA PHE A 86 -6.06 1.86 -4.28
C PHE A 86 -6.16 3.13 -5.12
N GLY A 87 -5.14 3.40 -5.91
CA GLY A 87 -5.04 4.62 -6.70
C GLY A 87 -6.06 4.71 -7.84
N ASP A 88 -6.64 3.58 -8.27
CA ASP A 88 -7.70 3.52 -9.27
C ASP A 88 -9.13 3.67 -8.71
N GLU A 89 -9.27 3.78 -7.40
CA GLU A 89 -10.57 4.04 -6.76
C GLU A 89 -10.90 5.53 -6.76
N THR A 90 -12.20 5.84 -6.85
CA THR A 90 -12.70 7.21 -6.79
C THR A 90 -12.89 7.70 -5.35
N ASP A 91 -13.24 6.80 -4.44
CA ASP A 91 -13.44 7.10 -3.04
C ASP A 91 -12.09 7.11 -2.28
N SER A 92 -11.90 8.11 -1.45
CA SER A 92 -10.78 8.16 -0.51
C SER A 92 -11.05 7.33 0.73
N GLY A 93 -10.01 6.68 1.27
CA GLY A 93 -10.07 5.95 2.53
C GLY A 93 -9.87 4.45 2.38
N PHE A 94 -9.71 3.79 3.53
CA PHE A 94 -9.43 2.36 3.56
C PHE A 94 -10.61 1.52 3.10
N LEU A 95 -10.32 0.60 2.19
CA LEU A 95 -11.25 -0.39 1.67
C LEU A 95 -11.06 -1.73 2.38
N PRO A 96 -12.11 -2.49 2.67
CA PRO A 96 -11.98 -3.86 3.15
C PRO A 96 -11.45 -4.76 2.03
N VAL A 97 -10.40 -5.53 2.31
CA VAL A 97 -9.83 -6.49 1.35
C VAL A 97 -10.13 -7.93 1.79
N GLY A 98 -10.01 -8.20 3.09
CA GLY A 98 -10.29 -9.53 3.61
C GLY A 98 -9.99 -9.66 5.09
N LYS A 99 -10.04 -10.91 5.59
CA LYS A 99 -9.81 -11.26 7.00
C LYS A 99 -9.00 -12.55 7.06
N GLY A 100 -7.80 -12.49 7.65
CA GLY A 100 -7.00 -13.67 7.97
C GLY A 100 -7.25 -14.13 9.41
N ARG A 101 -7.04 -15.41 9.70
CA ARG A 101 -6.99 -15.92 11.08
C ARG A 101 -5.56 -16.00 11.62
N THR A 102 -4.59 -15.94 10.73
CA THR A 102 -3.17 -15.90 11.01
C THR A 102 -2.52 -14.85 10.12
N TYR A 103 -1.30 -14.44 10.46
CA TYR A 103 -0.55 -13.50 9.61
C TYR A 103 -0.25 -14.10 8.22
N GLN A 104 0.04 -15.41 8.13
CA GLN A 104 0.23 -16.07 6.83
C GLN A 104 -1.01 -16.00 5.96
N ALA A 105 -2.20 -16.21 6.56
CA ALA A 105 -3.46 -16.11 5.84
C ALA A 105 -3.76 -14.67 5.39
N ALA A 106 -3.45 -13.68 6.23
CA ALA A 106 -3.59 -12.26 5.89
C ALA A 106 -2.65 -11.87 4.74
N ASN A 107 -1.38 -12.27 4.80
CA ASN A 107 -0.40 -12.04 3.73
C ASN A 107 -0.84 -12.70 2.42
N LYS A 108 -1.36 -13.94 2.47
CA LYS A 108 -1.89 -14.63 1.29
C LYS A 108 -3.05 -13.88 0.64
N ILE A 109 -3.90 -13.22 1.44
CA ILE A 109 -4.98 -12.35 0.91
C ILE A 109 -4.37 -11.19 0.11
N ILE A 110 -3.34 -10.52 0.63
CA ILE A 110 -2.62 -9.46 -0.09
C ILE A 110 -2.09 -9.98 -1.43
N ILE A 111 -1.34 -11.09 -1.40
CA ILE A 111 -0.74 -11.67 -2.61
C ILE A 111 -1.79 -12.05 -3.66
N ASN A 112 -2.88 -12.66 -3.23
CA ASN A 112 -3.95 -13.03 -4.17
C ASN A 112 -4.63 -11.79 -4.78
N HIS A 113 -4.89 -10.76 -3.97
CA HIS A 113 -5.54 -9.55 -4.45
C HIS A 113 -4.64 -8.78 -5.43
N ILE A 114 -3.34 -8.65 -5.16
CA ILE A 114 -2.42 -7.99 -6.10
C ILE A 114 -2.27 -8.79 -7.40
N LYS A 115 -2.25 -10.13 -7.35
CA LYS A 115 -2.29 -10.97 -8.56
C LYS A 115 -3.53 -10.70 -9.41
N GLN A 116 -4.71 -10.55 -8.78
CA GLN A 116 -5.93 -10.18 -9.50
C GLN A 116 -5.80 -8.80 -10.16
N LYS A 117 -5.24 -7.81 -9.46
CA LYS A 117 -4.98 -6.47 -10.02
C LYS A 117 -4.00 -6.55 -11.20
N MET A 118 -2.93 -7.35 -11.10
CA MET A 118 -1.99 -7.57 -12.21
C MET A 118 -2.69 -8.16 -13.45
N VAL A 119 -3.57 -9.14 -13.26
CA VAL A 119 -4.34 -9.74 -14.36
C VAL A 119 -5.28 -8.71 -14.98
N LEU A 120 -6.03 -7.96 -14.18
CA LEU A 120 -6.96 -6.92 -14.66
C LEU A 120 -6.24 -5.82 -15.45
N LYS A 121 -5.06 -5.42 -14.98
CA LYS A 121 -4.22 -4.39 -15.63
C LYS A 121 -3.34 -4.96 -16.77
N LYS A 122 -3.37 -6.28 -17.00
CA LYS A 122 -2.53 -6.97 -17.99
C LYS A 122 -1.03 -6.75 -17.77
N VAL A 123 -0.61 -6.74 -16.53
CA VAL A 123 0.78 -6.48 -16.11
C VAL A 123 1.41 -7.78 -15.62
N ALA A 124 2.56 -8.14 -16.16
CA ALA A 124 3.29 -9.35 -15.76
C ALA A 124 4.33 -9.10 -14.65
N LYS A 125 4.70 -7.84 -14.40
CA LYS A 125 5.78 -7.48 -13.48
C LYS A 125 5.43 -6.21 -12.72
N ILE A 126 5.72 -6.20 -11.42
CA ILE A 126 5.55 -5.05 -10.54
C ILE A 126 6.81 -4.18 -10.63
N GLU A 127 6.67 -2.88 -10.79
CA GLU A 127 7.79 -1.95 -10.90
C GLU A 127 8.47 -1.72 -9.55
N LEU A 128 7.67 -1.51 -8.51
CA LEU A 128 8.17 -1.22 -7.17
C LEU A 128 7.27 -1.83 -6.10
N ILE A 129 7.90 -2.46 -5.11
CA ILE A 129 7.27 -2.89 -3.86
C ILE A 129 7.92 -2.14 -2.71
N ASN A 130 7.12 -1.53 -1.84
CA ASN A 130 7.57 -0.89 -0.62
C ASN A 130 6.91 -1.57 0.58
N ILE A 131 7.65 -2.40 1.31
CA ILE A 131 7.17 -3.09 2.52
C ILE A 131 7.24 -2.13 3.70
N LEU A 132 6.13 -2.02 4.44
CA LEU A 132 6.05 -1.21 5.65
C LEU A 132 6.32 -2.06 6.88
N HIS A 133 7.21 -1.58 7.74
CA HIS A 133 7.47 -2.17 9.05
C HIS A 133 7.89 -1.12 10.10
N PHE A 134 7.74 -1.44 11.37
CA PHE A 134 8.30 -0.63 12.45
C PHE A 134 9.78 -0.96 12.67
N GLU A 135 10.54 0.02 13.10
CA GLU A 135 11.94 -0.15 13.52
C GLU A 135 11.99 -1.19 14.67
N ASN A 136 12.91 -2.15 14.60
CA ASN A 136 13.03 -3.28 15.53
C ASN A 136 11.90 -4.33 15.49
N SER A 137 11.05 -4.34 14.48
CA SER A 137 10.13 -5.46 14.29
C SER A 137 10.87 -6.62 13.62
N ASP A 138 11.28 -7.61 14.39
CA ASP A 138 11.61 -8.96 13.90
C ASP A 138 10.32 -9.75 13.60
N ALA A 139 9.34 -9.04 13.07
CA ALA A 139 8.00 -9.58 12.93
C ALA A 139 8.00 -10.71 11.91
N ASP A 140 7.68 -11.92 12.38
CA ASP A 140 7.51 -13.09 11.50
C ASP A 140 6.46 -12.83 10.41
N GLU A 141 5.54 -11.92 10.68
CA GLU A 141 4.54 -11.41 9.74
C GLU A 141 5.18 -10.79 8.49
N LEU A 142 6.23 -9.99 8.67
CA LEU A 142 6.93 -9.35 7.56
C LEU A 142 7.82 -10.32 6.80
N LYS A 143 8.52 -11.19 7.51
CA LYS A 143 9.35 -12.26 6.89
C LYS A 143 8.48 -13.18 6.03
N ASP A 144 7.28 -13.51 6.51
CA ASP A 144 6.33 -14.31 5.74
C ASP A 144 5.79 -13.54 4.54
N LEU A 145 5.45 -12.24 4.70
CA LEU A 145 5.00 -11.41 3.58
C LEU A 145 6.07 -11.34 2.48
N GLU A 146 7.32 -11.07 2.86
CA GLU A 146 8.44 -10.99 1.92
C GLU A 146 8.68 -12.34 1.23
N LYS A 147 8.63 -13.45 1.99
CA LYS A 147 8.70 -14.78 1.42
C LYS A 147 7.59 -15.03 0.41
N GLN A 148 6.34 -14.71 0.75
CA GLN A 148 5.21 -14.90 -0.16
C GLN A 148 5.32 -14.01 -1.41
N ILE A 149 5.85 -12.78 -1.28
CA ILE A 149 6.17 -11.91 -2.42
C ILE A 149 7.17 -12.61 -3.33
N ASN A 150 8.31 -13.06 -2.80
CA ASN A 150 9.38 -13.70 -3.57
C ASN A 150 8.93 -14.99 -4.26
N ASP A 151 8.11 -15.79 -3.58
CA ASP A 151 7.61 -17.07 -4.10
C ASP A 151 6.54 -16.90 -5.21
N ASN A 152 5.86 -15.74 -5.24
CA ASN A 152 4.61 -15.61 -6.01
C ASN A 152 4.57 -14.45 -7.00
N LEU A 153 5.43 -13.45 -6.88
CA LEU A 153 5.36 -12.22 -7.69
C LEU A 153 6.69 -11.97 -8.40
N THR A 154 6.60 -11.44 -9.61
CA THR A 154 7.76 -10.91 -10.33
C THR A 154 7.78 -9.39 -10.16
N TYR A 155 8.91 -8.84 -9.74
CA TYR A 155 9.06 -7.41 -9.51
C TYR A 155 10.46 -6.90 -9.94
N ARG A 156 10.57 -5.58 -10.18
CA ARG A 156 11.84 -4.93 -10.53
C ARG A 156 12.63 -4.54 -9.28
N ARG A 157 11.95 -3.97 -8.30
CA ARG A 157 12.58 -3.42 -7.10
C ARG A 157 11.70 -3.66 -5.87
N LEU A 158 12.33 -4.06 -4.76
CA LEU A 158 11.71 -4.13 -3.45
C LEU A 158 12.51 -3.23 -2.51
N VAL A 159 11.82 -2.43 -1.72
CA VAL A 159 12.38 -1.56 -0.69
C VAL A 159 11.62 -1.72 0.62
N HIS A 160 12.25 -1.36 1.73
CA HIS A 160 11.63 -1.33 3.04
C HIS A 160 11.38 0.11 3.47
N GLY A 161 10.14 0.41 3.85
CA GLY A 161 9.71 1.65 4.47
C GLY A 161 9.55 1.48 5.96
N HIS A 162 10.07 2.42 6.73
CA HIS A 162 9.94 2.40 8.19
C HIS A 162 8.70 3.18 8.61
N ALA A 163 7.79 2.52 9.33
CA ALA A 163 6.66 3.18 9.97
C ALA A 163 7.15 4.08 11.12
N ARG A 164 6.53 5.23 11.25
CA ARG A 164 6.85 6.24 12.26
C ARG A 164 5.63 6.46 13.19
N PHE A 165 5.69 7.50 14.03
CA PHE A 165 4.65 7.79 15.00
C PHE A 165 3.25 7.96 14.39
N VAL A 166 3.14 8.56 13.22
CA VAL A 166 1.85 8.77 12.56
C VAL A 166 1.19 7.43 12.22
N GLU A 167 1.96 6.50 11.65
CA GLU A 167 1.48 5.16 11.36
C GLU A 167 1.11 4.40 12.65
N ALA A 168 1.91 4.54 13.72
CA ALA A 168 1.65 3.91 15.01
C ALA A 168 0.34 4.38 15.64
N VAL A 169 0.06 5.69 15.58
CA VAL A 169 -1.17 6.28 16.14
C VAL A 169 -2.43 5.80 15.41
N HIS A 170 -2.36 5.62 14.09
CA HIS A 170 -3.52 5.26 13.29
C HIS A 170 -3.63 3.76 12.99
N GLY A 171 -2.52 3.05 12.82
CA GLY A 171 -2.51 1.62 12.56
C GLY A 171 -2.52 0.77 13.83
N GLY A 172 -1.91 1.30 14.88
CA GLY A 172 -1.72 0.58 16.14
C GLY A 172 -0.56 -0.42 16.09
N PRO A 173 -0.25 -1.02 17.25
CA PRO A 173 0.80 -2.02 17.37
C PRO A 173 0.56 -3.23 16.48
N GLY A 174 1.62 -3.81 15.92
CA GLY A 174 1.54 -5.01 15.09
C GLY A 174 0.96 -4.77 13.70
N THR A 175 0.80 -3.52 13.26
CA THR A 175 0.42 -3.22 11.88
C THR A 175 1.61 -3.42 10.94
N TRP A 176 1.39 -4.12 9.84
CA TRP A 176 2.35 -4.32 8.75
C TRP A 176 1.66 -4.26 7.40
N GLY A 177 2.42 -4.22 6.32
CA GLY A 177 1.85 -4.25 4.98
C GLY A 177 2.85 -3.93 3.88
N GLY A 178 2.33 -3.62 2.71
CA GLY A 178 3.15 -3.25 1.56
C GLY A 178 2.36 -2.52 0.49
N SER A 179 3.09 -1.74 -0.28
CA SER A 179 2.55 -0.98 -1.41
C SER A 179 3.22 -1.44 -2.70
N PHE A 180 2.41 -1.63 -3.74
CA PHE A 180 2.79 -2.23 -5.00
C PHE A 180 2.46 -1.24 -6.13
N VAL A 181 3.47 -0.82 -6.88
CA VAL A 181 3.31 0.00 -8.09
C VAL A 181 3.39 -0.91 -9.30
N LEU A 182 2.28 -1.09 -9.99
CA LEU A 182 2.23 -1.79 -11.27
C LEU A 182 2.77 -0.89 -12.38
N LYS A 183 3.07 -1.48 -13.53
CA LYS A 183 3.56 -0.71 -14.69
C LYS A 183 2.40 0.00 -15.38
#